data_d2cc8057cfc90c1a37c62be5907e7527
#
_entry.id   d2cc8057cfc90c1a37c62be5907e7527
#
_cell.length_a   1.000
_cell.length_b   1.000
_cell.length_c   1.000
_cell.angle_alpha   90.00
_cell.angle_beta   90.00
_cell.angle_gamma   90.00
#
_symmetry.space_group_name_H-M   'P 1'
#
loop_
_entity.id
_entity.type
_entity.pdbx_description
1 polymer ?
#
loop_
_entity_poly.entity_id
_entity_poly.type
_entity_poly.pdbx_seq_one_letter_code
_entity_poly.pdbx_strand_id
1 'polypeptide(L)'
;MIPASSEEQKKEAFRLFEDGRYQESLQVCNVILEKGRDSAVEVLAATNLYYTGKLEDAEVFFWDLARKMPDSSYIHSYLAKVLEARKDERAIAEFATAVHLDPTNQDALRSYAGYLLSHKDYRGALPVLRRLVQLGKKPGDVQNLMRALIEIGEPEEALTTHSVLGGDAVKTHEYVDALIKTRNFRAAAESAYRMYRDTKDPVIYRKYLETLSRYDMQASLDAYASHIQGDPDAVILLDYILLLKSRGDYSPALAATKTLLLHASDPVYRLVECDLLAALGDEKNALEAYENLIRDELVSKNDLEVLALIISKYRQYLKAHVPVDEASRRFLALVSRDVNVASLLETARFYEELGNMIEARSWYYRAYRSDFLAGGLEYAKFLSAHKEERECEKVMLYILSNVKKSTDIGRVATVILEKKEGMYNLKRLMEQLIKKLEERKDTLNTKGLELLSIAFFITATNALEEMDYAACKYYCLCGMDVMPAHTRTIRIEDYLQMIRACKERSIADRPIMNATQTKKRALAVPPAKILTDQLGLTEQEQKIVEFLRSHRKASEMELRKLLGTRRVVGIVNQMRQKAAMQGLSLIEKKGVGEDGEVYEYTAT
;
A
#
# COMPACT_ATOMS: atom_id res chain seq x y z
N MET A 1 29.06 34.47 42.67
CA MET A 1 28.37 34.80 41.39
C MET A 1 26.98 35.23 41.74
N ILE A 2 26.58 36.46 41.40
CA ILE A 2 25.19 36.95 41.53
C ILE A 2 24.38 36.04 40.62
N PRO A 3 23.29 35.37 41.08
CA PRO A 3 22.48 34.57 40.19
C PRO A 3 21.91 35.49 39.09
N ALA A 4 22.17 35.15 37.86
CA ALA A 4 21.64 35.87 36.70
C ALA A 4 20.12 36.09 36.87
N SER A 5 19.64 37.29 36.58
CA SER A 5 18.20 37.57 36.69
C SER A 5 17.42 36.59 35.81
N SER A 6 16.14 36.33 36.11
CA SER A 6 15.28 35.44 35.34
C SER A 6 15.27 35.81 33.85
N GLU A 7 15.33 37.11 33.55
CA GLU A 7 15.40 37.64 32.18
C GLU A 7 16.74 37.37 31.48
N GLU A 8 17.84 37.38 32.20
CA GLU A 8 19.16 37.04 31.64
C GLU A 8 19.26 35.54 31.34
N GLN A 9 18.73 34.70 32.24
CA GLN A 9 18.63 33.25 31.98
C GLN A 9 17.76 32.93 30.77
N LYS A 10 16.67 33.65 30.60
CA LYS A 10 15.77 33.50 29.43
C LYS A 10 16.50 33.87 28.14
N LYS A 11 17.15 35.02 28.09
CA LYS A 11 17.97 35.44 26.93
C LYS A 11 19.04 34.41 26.59
N GLU A 12 19.70 33.84 27.58
CA GLU A 12 20.73 32.82 27.37
C GLU A 12 20.12 31.53 26.81
N ALA A 13 18.93 31.10 27.28
CA ALA A 13 18.24 29.93 26.73
C ALA A 13 17.91 30.10 25.25
N PHE A 14 17.40 31.27 24.86
CA PHE A 14 17.11 31.57 23.45
C PHE A 14 18.38 31.64 22.61
N ARG A 15 19.46 32.26 23.11
CA ARG A 15 20.76 32.31 22.42
C ARG A 15 21.31 30.91 22.16
N LEU A 16 21.32 30.06 23.20
CA LEU A 16 21.75 28.65 23.07
C LEU A 16 20.94 27.90 22.06
N PHE A 17 19.63 28.17 21.96
CA PHE A 17 18.77 27.57 20.94
C PHE A 17 19.17 28.04 19.52
N GLU A 18 19.39 29.34 19.33
CA GLU A 18 19.84 29.91 18.04
C GLU A 18 21.21 29.38 17.62
N ASP A 19 22.13 29.14 18.59
CA ASP A 19 23.43 28.53 18.37
C ASP A 19 23.37 27.00 18.08
N GLY A 20 22.16 26.39 18.08
CA GLY A 20 21.96 24.95 17.86
C GLY A 20 22.30 24.07 19.08
N ARG A 21 22.58 24.67 20.24
CA ARG A 21 22.94 23.99 21.50
C ARG A 21 21.70 23.61 22.30
N TYR A 22 20.82 22.80 21.65
CA TYR A 22 19.47 22.49 22.15
C TYR A 22 19.45 21.84 23.53
N GLN A 23 20.42 20.98 23.83
CA GLN A 23 20.48 20.28 25.12
C GLN A 23 20.84 21.23 26.27
N GLU A 24 21.71 22.18 26.03
CA GLU A 24 22.10 23.18 27.02
C GLU A 24 20.99 24.23 27.21
N SER A 25 20.35 24.65 26.09
CA SER A 25 19.16 25.47 26.13
C SER A 25 18.04 24.83 26.96
N LEU A 26 17.80 23.52 26.79
CA LEU A 26 16.81 22.76 27.56
C LEU A 26 17.13 22.75 29.07
N GLN A 27 18.39 22.60 29.43
CA GLN A 27 18.80 22.65 30.85
C GLN A 27 18.48 24.01 31.48
N VAL A 28 18.79 25.10 30.77
CA VAL A 28 18.47 26.47 31.24
C VAL A 28 16.95 26.67 31.31
N CYS A 29 16.19 26.19 30.32
CA CYS A 29 14.73 26.23 30.36
C CYS A 29 14.17 25.52 31.61
N ASN A 30 14.66 24.33 31.94
CA ASN A 30 14.20 23.58 33.10
C ASN A 30 14.46 24.34 34.42
N VAL A 31 15.64 24.97 34.56
CA VAL A 31 15.96 25.80 35.76
C VAL A 31 15.02 27.00 35.88
N ILE A 32 14.58 27.60 34.76
CA ILE A 32 13.64 28.71 34.78
C ILE A 32 12.24 28.18 35.17
N LEU A 33 11.79 27.08 34.58
CA LEU A 33 10.47 26.50 34.81
C LEU A 33 10.29 25.94 36.24
N GLU A 34 11.37 25.52 36.92
CA GLU A 34 11.34 25.17 38.35
C GLU A 34 11.02 26.35 39.25
N LYS A 35 11.40 27.58 38.83
CA LYS A 35 11.13 28.81 39.58
C LYS A 35 9.78 29.42 39.33
N GLY A 36 9.19 29.16 38.18
CA GLY A 36 7.89 29.67 37.79
C GLY A 36 7.52 29.35 36.34
N ARG A 37 6.24 29.40 36.03
CA ARG A 37 5.77 29.12 34.67
C ARG A 37 5.98 30.34 33.76
N ASP A 38 6.61 30.12 32.61
CA ASP A 38 6.74 31.09 31.52
C ASP A 38 6.40 30.41 30.22
N SER A 39 5.32 30.81 29.57
CA SER A 39 4.82 30.17 28.34
C SER A 39 5.83 30.20 27.20
N ALA A 40 6.66 31.24 27.07
CA ALA A 40 7.68 31.31 26.04
C ALA A 40 8.80 30.30 26.30
N VAL A 41 9.17 30.11 27.58
CA VAL A 41 10.16 29.12 27.98
C VAL A 41 9.59 27.69 27.87
N GLU A 42 8.29 27.48 28.17
CA GLU A 42 7.62 26.19 27.96
C GLU A 42 7.66 25.80 26.46
N VAL A 43 7.37 26.74 25.56
CA VAL A 43 7.46 26.50 24.09
C VAL A 43 8.90 26.22 23.67
N LEU A 44 9.86 26.97 24.17
CA LEU A 44 11.29 26.75 23.86
C LEU A 44 11.77 25.37 24.36
N ALA A 45 11.36 24.98 25.58
CA ALA A 45 11.68 23.66 26.13
C ALA A 45 11.10 22.52 25.30
N ALA A 46 9.83 22.63 24.89
CA ALA A 46 9.20 21.64 24.01
C ALA A 46 9.91 21.54 22.64
N THR A 47 10.32 22.69 22.08
CA THR A 47 11.05 22.74 20.83
C THR A 47 12.46 22.12 20.96
N ASN A 48 13.15 22.37 22.08
CA ASN A 48 14.44 21.73 22.40
C ASN A 48 14.29 20.21 22.57
N LEU A 49 13.22 19.72 23.18
CA LEU A 49 12.93 18.27 23.28
C LEU A 49 12.78 17.64 21.89
N TYR A 50 12.12 18.31 20.96
CA TYR A 50 12.01 17.85 19.57
C TYR A 50 13.40 17.74 18.90
N TYR A 51 14.23 18.79 18.96
CA TYR A 51 15.55 18.79 18.34
C TYR A 51 16.56 17.85 19.02
N THR A 52 16.36 17.52 20.31
CA THR A 52 17.19 16.53 21.02
C THR A 52 16.71 15.09 20.84
N GLY A 53 15.66 14.86 20.04
CA GLY A 53 15.11 13.54 19.74
C GLY A 53 14.25 12.93 20.86
N LYS A 54 13.93 13.68 21.91
CA LYS A 54 13.05 13.23 23.01
C LYS A 54 11.58 13.42 22.61
N LEU A 55 11.16 12.65 21.59
CA LEU A 55 9.87 12.86 20.91
C LEU A 55 8.65 12.61 21.81
N GLU A 56 8.75 11.67 22.76
CA GLU A 56 7.66 11.36 23.69
C GLU A 56 7.39 12.52 24.66
N ASP A 57 8.45 13.06 25.24
CA ASP A 57 8.35 14.21 26.12
C ASP A 57 7.86 15.44 25.33
N ALA A 58 8.41 15.66 24.12
CA ALA A 58 8.00 16.76 23.25
C ALA A 58 6.50 16.68 22.91
N GLU A 59 5.97 15.48 22.59
CA GLU A 59 4.54 15.28 22.30
C GLU A 59 3.68 15.72 23.49
N VAL A 60 4.00 15.25 24.68
CA VAL A 60 3.24 15.59 25.91
C VAL A 60 3.25 17.10 26.13
N PHE A 61 4.42 17.74 26.01
CA PHE A 61 4.54 19.19 26.16
C PHE A 61 3.74 19.96 25.10
N PHE A 62 3.85 19.58 23.84
CA PHE A 62 3.12 20.28 22.77
C PHE A 62 1.61 20.07 22.86
N TRP A 63 1.12 18.92 23.33
CA TRP A 63 -0.32 18.75 23.59
C TRP A 63 -0.83 19.64 24.72
N ASP A 64 -0.05 19.79 25.80
CA ASP A 64 -0.40 20.71 26.90
C ASP A 64 -0.39 22.17 26.42
N LEU A 65 0.60 22.56 25.63
CA LEU A 65 0.70 23.89 25.02
C LEU A 65 -0.44 24.17 24.03
N ALA A 66 -0.82 23.19 23.21
CA ALA A 66 -1.95 23.34 22.28
C ALA A 66 -3.28 23.54 23.01
N ARG A 67 -3.46 22.92 24.18
CA ARG A 67 -4.63 23.19 25.05
C ARG A 67 -4.62 24.60 25.66
N LYS A 68 -3.43 25.11 26.04
CA LYS A 68 -3.28 26.45 26.63
C LYS A 68 -3.36 27.57 25.59
N MET A 69 -2.87 27.33 24.39
CA MET A 69 -2.74 28.29 23.30
C MET A 69 -3.24 27.65 21.97
N PRO A 70 -4.56 27.40 21.85
CA PRO A 70 -5.14 26.68 20.71
C PRO A 70 -5.02 27.43 19.37
N ASP A 71 -4.80 28.73 19.40
CA ASP A 71 -4.69 29.58 18.20
C ASP A 71 -3.25 29.78 17.72
N SER A 72 -2.29 29.05 18.28
CA SER A 72 -0.87 29.18 17.91
C SER A 72 -0.46 28.26 16.77
N SER A 73 -0.35 28.82 15.56
CA SER A 73 0.18 28.10 14.37
C SER A 73 1.55 27.43 14.63
N TYR A 74 2.42 28.08 15.41
CA TYR A 74 3.73 27.56 15.76
C TYR A 74 3.63 26.25 16.55
N ILE A 75 2.78 26.22 17.60
CA ILE A 75 2.63 25.04 18.46
C ILE A 75 2.07 23.87 17.66
N HIS A 76 1.00 24.07 16.88
CA HIS A 76 0.41 23.03 16.03
C HIS A 76 1.41 22.53 14.97
N SER A 77 2.22 23.43 14.40
CA SER A 77 3.27 23.03 13.44
C SER A 77 4.33 22.13 14.07
N TYR A 78 4.79 22.44 15.29
CA TYR A 78 5.77 21.58 15.97
C TYR A 78 5.16 20.29 16.52
N LEU A 79 3.93 20.32 17.00
CA LEU A 79 3.19 19.12 17.36
C LEU A 79 3.08 18.17 16.17
N ALA A 80 2.72 18.71 15.00
CA ALA A 80 2.67 17.94 13.78
C ALA A 80 4.02 17.31 13.40
N LYS A 81 5.13 18.06 13.51
CA LYS A 81 6.50 17.52 13.28
C LYS A 81 6.87 16.40 14.24
N VAL A 82 6.48 16.51 15.51
CA VAL A 82 6.71 15.47 16.52
C VAL A 82 5.91 14.22 16.17
N LEU A 83 4.62 14.37 15.80
CA LEU A 83 3.74 13.26 15.39
C LEU A 83 4.27 12.59 14.11
N GLU A 84 4.71 13.37 13.12
CA GLU A 84 5.34 12.86 11.89
C GLU A 84 6.59 12.02 12.20
N ALA A 85 7.48 12.52 13.06
CA ALA A 85 8.69 11.80 13.47
C ALA A 85 8.36 10.47 14.19
N ARG A 86 7.21 10.40 14.87
CA ARG A 86 6.68 9.18 15.49
C ARG A 86 5.83 8.31 14.55
N LYS A 87 5.66 8.73 13.30
CA LYS A 87 4.81 8.06 12.28
C LYS A 87 3.33 7.98 12.69
N ASP A 88 2.84 8.99 13.38
CA ASP A 88 1.45 9.09 13.82
C ASP A 88 0.63 9.82 12.76
N GLU A 89 -0.47 9.20 12.32
CA GLU A 89 -1.34 9.74 11.26
C GLU A 89 -2.03 11.06 11.66
N ARG A 90 -2.12 11.39 12.95
CA ARG A 90 -2.65 12.66 13.42
C ARG A 90 -1.83 13.87 12.99
N ALA A 91 -0.58 13.67 12.55
CA ALA A 91 0.30 14.73 12.05
C ALA A 91 -0.35 15.59 10.97
N ILE A 92 -1.09 14.97 10.03
CA ILE A 92 -1.74 15.70 8.93
C ILE A 92 -2.78 16.70 9.43
N ALA A 93 -3.55 16.34 10.45
CA ALA A 93 -4.58 17.22 11.02
C ALA A 93 -3.94 18.44 11.73
N GLU A 94 -2.85 18.21 12.45
CA GLU A 94 -2.13 19.28 13.13
C GLU A 94 -1.40 20.21 12.16
N PHE A 95 -0.81 19.69 11.06
CA PHE A 95 -0.27 20.53 9.99
C PHE A 95 -1.36 21.39 9.33
N ALA A 96 -2.51 20.80 9.02
CA ALA A 96 -3.63 21.54 8.43
C ALA A 96 -4.14 22.64 9.39
N THR A 97 -4.24 22.34 10.68
CA THR A 97 -4.60 23.32 11.72
C THR A 97 -3.59 24.45 11.79
N ALA A 98 -2.28 24.17 11.80
CA ALA A 98 -1.24 25.18 11.83
C ALA A 98 -1.33 26.18 10.66
N VAL A 99 -1.56 25.65 9.45
CA VAL A 99 -1.70 26.47 8.23
C VAL A 99 -3.03 27.23 8.19
N HIS A 100 -4.10 26.67 8.76
CA HIS A 100 -5.39 27.34 8.88
C HIS A 100 -5.31 28.54 9.83
N LEU A 101 -4.65 28.38 10.98
CA LEU A 101 -4.46 29.43 11.98
C LEU A 101 -3.63 30.61 11.46
N ASP A 102 -2.54 30.32 10.74
CA ASP A 102 -1.74 31.36 10.09
C ASP A 102 -1.33 30.93 8.67
N PRO A 103 -2.13 31.34 7.66
CA PRO A 103 -1.83 31.06 6.26
C PRO A 103 -0.59 31.78 5.70
N THR A 104 0.06 32.64 6.50
CA THR A 104 1.28 33.36 6.12
C THR A 104 2.54 32.78 6.76
N ASN A 105 2.39 31.85 7.69
CA ASN A 105 3.51 31.16 8.33
C ASN A 105 4.22 30.23 7.34
N GLN A 106 5.29 30.75 6.72
CA GLN A 106 6.05 30.03 5.70
C GLN A 106 6.68 28.74 6.22
N ASP A 107 7.03 28.66 7.51
CA ASP A 107 7.66 27.47 8.08
C ASP A 107 6.62 26.35 8.31
N ALA A 108 5.43 26.69 8.77
CA ALA A 108 4.31 25.76 8.86
C ALA A 108 3.90 25.24 7.47
N LEU A 109 3.77 26.15 6.49
CA LEU A 109 3.47 25.78 5.11
C LEU A 109 4.53 24.86 4.51
N ARG A 110 5.86 25.13 4.71
CA ARG A 110 6.93 24.23 4.21
C ARG A 110 6.90 22.87 4.85
N SER A 111 6.68 22.81 6.17
CA SER A 111 6.60 21.54 6.89
C SER A 111 5.42 20.71 6.41
N TYR A 112 4.25 21.34 6.25
CA TYR A 112 3.06 20.65 5.72
C TYR A 112 3.23 20.19 4.28
N ALA A 113 3.78 21.05 3.39
CA ALA A 113 4.09 20.66 2.02
C ALA A 113 5.09 19.50 1.97
N GLY A 114 6.15 19.55 2.80
CA GLY A 114 7.14 18.46 2.92
C GLY A 114 6.49 17.14 3.35
N TYR A 115 5.61 17.18 4.33
CA TYR A 115 4.83 16.02 4.77
C TYR A 115 4.01 15.43 3.61
N LEU A 116 3.22 16.24 2.93
CA LEU A 116 2.36 15.79 1.81
C LEU A 116 3.19 15.21 0.65
N LEU A 117 4.31 15.84 0.30
CA LEU A 117 5.22 15.35 -0.74
C LEU A 117 5.88 14.01 -0.38
N SER A 118 6.29 13.83 0.89
CA SER A 118 6.89 12.57 1.36
C SER A 118 5.89 11.41 1.31
N HIS A 119 4.60 11.70 1.53
CA HIS A 119 3.50 10.74 1.41
C HIS A 119 2.91 10.64 -0.02
N LYS A 120 3.54 11.31 -1.01
CA LYS A 120 3.10 11.35 -2.41
C LYS A 120 1.68 11.91 -2.63
N ASP A 121 1.18 12.68 -1.67
CA ASP A 121 -0.07 13.45 -1.85
C ASP A 121 0.23 14.77 -2.58
N TYR A 122 0.57 14.65 -3.85
CA TYR A 122 0.90 15.80 -4.69
C TYR A 122 -0.29 16.75 -4.87
N ARG A 123 -1.52 16.21 -4.94
CA ARG A 123 -2.72 17.04 -5.07
C ARG A 123 -3.00 17.87 -3.83
N GLY A 124 -2.87 17.27 -2.65
CA GLY A 124 -2.99 17.97 -1.38
C GLY A 124 -1.90 19.02 -1.18
N ALA A 125 -0.69 18.78 -1.69
CA ALA A 125 0.43 19.70 -1.59
C ALA A 125 0.26 20.98 -2.44
N LEU A 126 -0.47 20.95 -3.57
CA LEU A 126 -0.58 22.08 -4.50
C LEU A 126 -1.03 23.40 -3.87
N PRO A 127 -2.17 23.46 -3.13
CA PRO A 127 -2.63 24.73 -2.55
C PRO A 127 -1.62 25.31 -1.56
N VAL A 128 -0.93 24.46 -0.81
CA VAL A 128 0.08 24.85 0.17
C VAL A 128 1.31 25.41 -0.54
N LEU A 129 1.81 24.72 -1.57
CA LEU A 129 2.97 25.13 -2.36
C LEU A 129 2.72 26.39 -3.18
N ARG A 130 1.53 26.52 -3.80
CA ARG A 130 1.13 27.75 -4.48
C ARG A 130 1.13 28.94 -3.52
N ARG A 131 0.65 28.75 -2.30
CA ARG A 131 0.67 29.79 -1.27
C ARG A 131 2.10 30.18 -0.88
N LEU A 132 2.99 29.19 -0.69
CA LEU A 132 4.42 29.44 -0.41
C LEU A 132 5.09 30.28 -1.51
N VAL A 133 4.87 29.91 -2.76
CA VAL A 133 5.45 30.62 -3.92
C VAL A 133 4.90 32.05 -4.01
N GLN A 134 3.62 32.27 -3.69
CA GLN A 134 3.04 33.61 -3.63
C GLN A 134 3.70 34.49 -2.54
N LEU A 135 4.01 33.90 -1.38
CA LEU A 135 4.57 34.62 -0.24
C LEU A 135 6.06 34.95 -0.39
N GLY A 136 6.85 34.06 -0.98
CA GLY A 136 8.30 34.18 -0.89
C GLY A 136 9.12 33.93 -2.15
N LYS A 137 8.57 33.30 -3.18
CA LYS A 137 9.25 32.94 -4.44
C LYS A 137 10.63 32.30 -4.26
N LYS A 138 10.84 31.56 -3.14
CA LYS A 138 12.11 30.87 -2.90
C LYS A 138 12.30 29.75 -3.93
N PRO A 139 13.51 29.57 -4.50
CA PRO A 139 13.77 28.55 -5.51
C PRO A 139 13.33 27.15 -5.11
N GLY A 140 13.60 26.71 -3.86
CA GLY A 140 13.19 25.41 -3.36
C GLY A 140 11.66 25.21 -3.28
N ASP A 141 10.91 26.27 -2.93
CA ASP A 141 9.44 26.20 -2.88
C ASP A 141 8.86 26.09 -4.31
N VAL A 142 9.46 26.81 -5.28
CA VAL A 142 9.11 26.71 -6.71
C VAL A 142 9.43 25.31 -7.26
N GLN A 143 10.59 24.74 -6.93
CA GLN A 143 10.98 23.39 -7.34
C GLN A 143 9.99 22.34 -6.81
N ASN A 144 9.60 22.43 -5.53
CA ASN A 144 8.63 21.53 -4.95
C ASN A 144 7.24 21.65 -5.61
N LEU A 145 6.82 22.88 -5.97
CA LEU A 145 5.59 23.09 -6.71
C LEU A 145 5.66 22.47 -8.11
N MET A 146 6.77 22.69 -8.82
CA MET A 146 6.99 22.09 -10.14
C MET A 146 6.96 20.56 -10.07
N ARG A 147 7.63 19.96 -9.08
CA ARG A 147 7.60 18.51 -8.88
C ARG A 147 6.18 18.00 -8.68
N ALA A 148 5.40 18.63 -7.81
CA ALA A 148 4.00 18.24 -7.57
C ALA A 148 3.16 18.34 -8.86
N LEU A 149 3.32 19.41 -9.64
CA LEU A 149 2.64 19.61 -10.93
C LEU A 149 3.00 18.53 -11.95
N ILE A 150 4.28 18.19 -12.06
CA ILE A 150 4.76 17.14 -12.98
C ILE A 150 4.15 15.77 -12.60
N GLU A 151 4.11 15.46 -11.32
CA GLU A 151 3.60 14.17 -10.84
C GLU A 151 2.08 14.01 -11.00
N ILE A 152 1.32 15.11 -10.97
CA ILE A 152 -0.12 15.07 -11.26
C ILE A 152 -0.46 15.17 -12.75
N GLY A 153 0.55 15.40 -13.62
CA GLY A 153 0.39 15.46 -15.07
C GLY A 153 0.12 16.86 -15.64
N GLU A 154 0.54 17.92 -14.96
CA GLU A 154 0.39 19.32 -15.40
C GLU A 154 1.77 19.98 -15.68
N PRO A 155 2.57 19.44 -16.61
CA PRO A 155 3.94 19.92 -16.87
C PRO A 155 3.98 21.32 -17.51
N GLU A 156 2.94 21.74 -18.23
CA GLU A 156 2.85 23.11 -18.79
C GLU A 156 2.76 24.15 -17.68
N GLU A 157 1.97 23.88 -16.63
CA GLU A 157 1.91 24.77 -15.46
C GLU A 157 3.24 24.78 -14.69
N ALA A 158 3.94 23.65 -14.63
CA ALA A 158 5.27 23.59 -14.05
C ALA A 158 6.27 24.52 -14.78
N LEU A 159 6.26 24.55 -16.11
CA LEU A 159 7.11 25.46 -16.90
C LEU A 159 6.76 26.93 -16.68
N THR A 160 5.47 27.26 -16.62
CA THR A 160 5.04 28.64 -16.31
C THR A 160 5.42 29.04 -14.88
N THR A 161 5.35 28.10 -13.94
CA THR A 161 5.78 28.29 -12.54
C THR A 161 7.26 28.61 -12.45
N HIS A 162 8.12 27.93 -13.24
CA HIS A 162 9.55 28.23 -13.27
C HIS A 162 9.83 29.68 -13.73
N SER A 163 9.04 30.23 -14.63
CA SER A 163 9.21 31.61 -15.13
C SER A 163 9.07 32.67 -14.02
N VAL A 164 8.43 32.35 -12.91
CA VAL A 164 8.29 33.22 -11.74
C VAL A 164 9.65 33.56 -11.08
N LEU A 165 10.66 32.69 -11.26
CA LEU A 165 12.03 32.92 -10.77
C LEU A 165 12.81 33.95 -11.59
N GLY A 166 12.34 34.33 -12.78
CA GLY A 166 13.00 35.24 -13.68
C GLY A 166 13.90 34.55 -14.72
N GLY A 167 14.31 35.32 -15.78
CA GLY A 167 15.01 34.78 -16.96
C GLY A 167 16.40 34.17 -16.70
N ASP A 168 17.08 34.57 -15.62
CA ASP A 168 18.40 34.07 -15.22
C ASP A 168 18.33 32.95 -14.15
N ALA A 169 17.11 32.45 -13.87
CA ALA A 169 16.94 31.38 -12.88
C ALA A 169 17.73 30.11 -13.27
N VAL A 170 18.43 29.54 -12.30
CA VAL A 170 19.16 28.28 -12.46
C VAL A 170 18.17 27.21 -12.89
N LYS A 171 18.41 26.58 -14.02
CA LYS A 171 17.59 25.47 -14.51
C LYS A 171 17.75 24.28 -13.57
N THR A 172 16.65 23.65 -13.23
CA THR A 172 16.59 22.56 -12.26
C THR A 172 16.22 21.24 -12.93
N HIS A 173 16.37 20.15 -12.20
CA HIS A 173 15.92 18.83 -12.68
C HIS A 173 14.44 18.85 -13.06
N GLU A 174 13.60 19.48 -12.25
CA GLU A 174 12.17 19.60 -12.48
C GLU A 174 11.86 20.39 -13.77
N TYR A 175 12.68 21.41 -14.08
CA TYR A 175 12.52 22.14 -15.33
C TYR A 175 12.79 21.25 -16.56
N VAL A 176 13.86 20.46 -16.51
CA VAL A 176 14.17 19.49 -17.58
C VAL A 176 13.08 18.42 -17.69
N ASP A 177 12.59 17.91 -16.55
CA ASP A 177 11.50 16.91 -16.52
C ASP A 177 10.20 17.47 -17.11
N ALA A 178 9.85 18.70 -16.81
CA ALA A 178 8.69 19.36 -17.39
C ALA A 178 8.83 19.51 -18.92
N LEU A 179 10.02 19.88 -19.41
CA LEU A 179 10.30 19.95 -20.85
C LEU A 179 10.20 18.56 -21.53
N ILE A 180 10.66 17.50 -20.86
CA ILE A 180 10.53 16.13 -21.37
C ILE A 180 9.07 15.71 -21.45
N LYS A 181 8.28 15.98 -20.41
CA LYS A 181 6.84 15.66 -20.37
C LYS A 181 6.03 16.43 -21.41
N THR A 182 6.40 17.68 -21.69
CA THR A 182 5.80 18.49 -22.77
C THR A 182 6.36 18.16 -24.16
N ARG A 183 7.23 17.13 -24.27
CA ARG A 183 7.90 16.70 -25.51
C ARG A 183 8.80 17.76 -26.17
N ASN A 184 9.21 18.75 -25.41
CA ASN A 184 10.18 19.75 -25.91
C ASN A 184 11.62 19.23 -25.71
N PHE A 185 11.95 18.12 -26.39
CA PHE A 185 13.19 17.37 -26.20
C PHE A 185 14.45 18.19 -26.51
N ARG A 186 14.38 19.10 -27.51
CA ARG A 186 15.50 19.95 -27.84
C ARG A 186 15.87 20.86 -26.66
N ALA A 187 14.91 21.64 -26.18
CA ALA A 187 15.15 22.55 -25.06
C ALA A 187 15.54 21.80 -23.79
N ALA A 188 14.97 20.57 -23.57
CA ALA A 188 15.32 19.71 -22.45
C ALA A 188 16.79 19.26 -22.54
N ALA A 189 17.24 18.77 -23.70
CA ALA A 189 18.63 18.35 -23.92
C ALA A 189 19.62 19.53 -23.75
N GLU A 190 19.33 20.69 -24.34
CA GLU A 190 20.16 21.90 -24.19
C GLU A 190 20.25 22.33 -22.72
N SER A 191 19.16 22.26 -21.98
CA SER A 191 19.11 22.62 -20.55
C SER A 191 19.89 21.63 -19.70
N ALA A 192 19.67 20.32 -19.90
CA ALA A 192 20.39 19.25 -19.20
C ALA A 192 21.91 19.34 -19.47
N TYR A 193 22.32 19.58 -20.72
CA TYR A 193 23.74 19.73 -21.05
C TYR A 193 24.39 20.93 -20.36
N ARG A 194 23.69 22.08 -20.29
CA ARG A 194 24.21 23.26 -19.57
C ARG A 194 24.36 22.94 -18.07
N MET A 195 23.35 22.30 -17.46
CA MET A 195 23.44 21.89 -16.07
C MET A 195 24.62 20.94 -15.83
N TYR A 196 24.79 19.92 -16.69
CA TYR A 196 25.93 19.00 -16.60
C TYR A 196 27.28 19.72 -16.71
N ARG A 197 27.41 20.67 -17.66
CA ARG A 197 28.65 21.41 -17.81
C ARG A 197 29.06 22.15 -16.54
N ASP A 198 28.09 22.68 -15.81
CA ASP A 198 28.29 23.46 -14.59
C ASP A 198 28.50 22.59 -13.35
N THR A 199 27.79 21.44 -13.25
CA THR A 199 27.79 20.56 -12.06
C THR A 199 28.68 19.33 -12.17
N LYS A 200 28.93 18.86 -13.41
CA LYS A 200 29.58 17.57 -13.74
C LYS A 200 28.84 16.37 -13.14
N ASP A 201 27.54 16.49 -12.83
CA ASP A 201 26.72 15.43 -12.27
C ASP A 201 26.42 14.36 -13.34
N PRO A 202 26.82 13.07 -13.12
CA PRO A 202 26.60 12.00 -14.08
C PRO A 202 25.12 11.70 -14.30
N VAL A 203 24.25 11.92 -13.30
CA VAL A 203 22.81 11.73 -13.42
C VAL A 203 22.21 12.73 -14.42
N ILE A 204 22.66 13.96 -14.38
CA ILE A 204 22.25 14.99 -15.34
C ILE A 204 22.76 14.67 -16.75
N TYR A 205 24.00 14.17 -16.86
CA TYR A 205 24.57 13.77 -18.15
C TYR A 205 23.78 12.61 -18.77
N ARG A 206 23.43 11.62 -17.98
CA ARG A 206 22.58 10.51 -18.43
C ARG A 206 21.22 11.02 -18.92
N LYS A 207 20.60 11.94 -18.20
CA LYS A 207 19.33 12.57 -18.60
C LYS A 207 19.49 13.36 -19.91
N TYR A 208 20.61 14.05 -20.10
CA TYR A 208 20.95 14.69 -21.36
C TYR A 208 21.00 13.69 -22.51
N LEU A 209 21.75 12.60 -22.35
CA LEU A 209 21.93 11.57 -23.39
C LEU A 209 20.59 10.90 -23.75
N GLU A 210 19.80 10.54 -22.75
CA GLU A 210 18.45 9.98 -22.94
C GLU A 210 17.54 10.97 -23.70
N THR A 211 17.54 12.23 -23.30
CA THR A 211 16.72 13.25 -23.95
C THR A 211 17.17 13.54 -25.37
N LEU A 212 18.49 13.58 -25.59
CA LEU A 212 19.10 13.77 -26.90
C LEU A 212 18.71 12.64 -27.86
N SER A 213 18.64 11.39 -27.39
CA SER A 213 18.23 10.22 -28.18
C SER A 213 16.80 10.32 -28.73
N ARG A 214 15.93 11.08 -28.06
CA ARG A 214 14.55 11.32 -28.50
C ARG A 214 14.43 12.47 -29.50
N TYR A 215 15.44 13.32 -29.60
CA TYR A 215 15.48 14.48 -30.47
C TYR A 215 16.41 14.27 -31.68
N ASP A 216 17.62 13.83 -31.40
CA ASP A 216 18.66 13.54 -32.40
C ASP A 216 19.42 12.27 -32.00
N MET A 217 19.00 11.17 -32.57
CA MET A 217 19.53 9.84 -32.27
C MET A 217 21.02 9.74 -32.62
N GLN A 218 21.44 10.33 -33.76
CA GLN A 218 22.85 10.23 -34.19
C GLN A 218 23.76 11.04 -33.27
N ALA A 219 23.37 12.26 -32.94
CA ALA A 219 24.12 13.09 -31.99
C ALA A 219 24.21 12.41 -30.60
N SER A 220 23.16 11.71 -30.18
CA SER A 220 23.17 10.93 -28.94
C SER A 220 24.20 9.79 -28.98
N LEU A 221 24.23 9.02 -30.06
CA LEU A 221 25.21 7.94 -30.23
C LEU A 221 26.65 8.44 -30.25
N ASP A 222 26.89 9.57 -30.94
CA ASP A 222 28.21 10.20 -30.99
C ASP A 222 28.63 10.72 -29.60
N ALA A 223 27.69 11.26 -28.82
CA ALA A 223 27.93 11.70 -27.46
C ALA A 223 28.22 10.51 -26.52
N TYR A 224 27.47 9.40 -26.64
CA TYR A 224 27.75 8.17 -25.91
C TYR A 224 29.14 7.63 -26.27
N ALA A 225 29.45 7.49 -27.56
CA ALA A 225 30.71 6.95 -28.02
C ALA A 225 31.90 7.80 -27.55
N SER A 226 31.77 9.14 -27.57
CA SER A 226 32.81 10.06 -27.07
C SER A 226 33.02 9.91 -25.55
N HIS A 227 31.95 9.71 -24.78
CA HIS A 227 32.04 9.54 -23.32
C HIS A 227 32.72 8.21 -22.95
N ILE A 228 32.42 7.13 -23.66
CA ILE A 228 32.92 5.77 -23.40
C ILE A 228 34.43 5.67 -23.71
N GLN A 229 35.02 6.50 -24.54
CA GLN A 229 36.46 6.47 -24.84
C GLN A 229 37.36 6.87 -23.66
N GLY A 230 36.80 7.48 -22.60
CA GLY A 230 37.52 7.83 -21.39
C GLY A 230 37.51 6.75 -20.32
N ASP A 231 36.74 6.97 -19.26
CA ASP A 231 36.49 6.03 -18.19
C ASP A 231 34.99 5.68 -18.20
N PRO A 232 34.60 4.54 -18.76
CA PRO A 232 33.19 4.24 -19.03
C PRO A 232 32.45 3.93 -17.73
N ASP A 233 31.53 4.78 -17.32
CA ASP A 233 30.51 4.45 -16.33
C ASP A 233 29.65 3.29 -16.83
N ALA A 234 29.57 2.19 -16.04
CA ALA A 234 28.85 0.97 -16.42
C ALA A 234 27.36 1.24 -16.73
N VAL A 235 26.73 2.20 -16.06
CA VAL A 235 25.31 2.55 -16.27
C VAL A 235 25.14 3.26 -17.61
N ILE A 236 26.02 4.21 -17.94
CA ILE A 236 25.99 4.94 -19.22
C ILE A 236 26.31 3.98 -20.37
N LEU A 237 27.26 3.05 -20.17
CA LEU A 237 27.61 2.05 -21.16
C LEU A 237 26.44 1.08 -21.41
N LEU A 238 25.71 0.69 -20.37
CA LEU A 238 24.50 -0.12 -20.52
C LEU A 238 23.40 0.63 -21.30
N ASP A 239 23.17 1.90 -21.00
CA ASP A 239 22.19 2.71 -21.73
C ASP A 239 22.55 2.81 -23.23
N TYR A 240 23.84 2.95 -23.54
CA TYR A 240 24.33 2.95 -24.93
C TYR A 240 24.07 1.61 -25.63
N ILE A 241 24.37 0.50 -24.97
CA ILE A 241 24.10 -0.85 -25.48
C ILE A 241 22.60 -1.04 -25.77
N LEU A 242 21.74 -0.63 -24.83
CA LEU A 242 20.28 -0.73 -25.00
C LEU A 242 19.79 0.16 -26.15
N LEU A 243 20.38 1.33 -26.32
CA LEU A 243 20.06 2.22 -27.42
C LEU A 243 20.45 1.59 -28.78
N LEU A 244 21.64 1.06 -28.92
CA LEU A 244 22.10 0.34 -30.10
C LEU A 244 21.22 -0.88 -30.41
N LYS A 245 20.87 -1.65 -29.36
CA LYS A 245 19.97 -2.81 -29.47
C LYS A 245 18.59 -2.38 -30.01
N SER A 246 18.06 -1.27 -29.53
CA SER A 246 16.75 -0.76 -29.97
C SER A 246 16.72 -0.35 -31.44
N ARG A 247 17.88 0.02 -32.02
CA ARG A 247 18.05 0.31 -33.44
C ARG A 247 18.28 -0.92 -34.32
N GLY A 248 18.62 -2.04 -33.71
CA GLY A 248 19.06 -3.22 -34.45
C GLY A 248 20.57 -3.24 -34.77
N ASP A 249 21.35 -2.31 -34.21
CA ASP A 249 22.80 -2.23 -34.38
C ASP A 249 23.51 -3.23 -33.44
N TYR A 250 23.23 -4.53 -33.62
CA TYR A 250 23.64 -5.59 -32.67
C TYR A 250 25.16 -5.79 -32.62
N SER A 251 25.89 -5.59 -33.71
CA SER A 251 27.34 -5.80 -33.72
C SER A 251 28.10 -4.78 -32.88
N PRO A 252 27.85 -3.45 -33.03
CA PRO A 252 28.44 -2.47 -32.11
C PRO A 252 27.92 -2.62 -30.67
N ALA A 253 26.65 -3.00 -30.47
CA ALA A 253 26.12 -3.31 -29.14
C ALA A 253 26.89 -4.45 -28.45
N LEU A 254 27.20 -5.52 -29.18
CA LEU A 254 28.00 -6.65 -28.67
C LEU A 254 29.42 -6.22 -28.31
N ALA A 255 30.06 -5.38 -29.14
CA ALA A 255 31.39 -4.84 -28.85
C ALA A 255 31.38 -4.01 -27.55
N ALA A 256 30.39 -3.12 -27.39
CA ALA A 256 30.21 -2.34 -26.17
C ALA A 256 29.91 -3.21 -24.94
N THR A 257 29.13 -4.30 -25.11
CA THR A 257 28.84 -5.25 -24.02
C THR A 257 30.11 -5.96 -23.57
N LYS A 258 30.98 -6.37 -24.49
CA LYS A 258 32.28 -6.97 -24.13
C LYS A 258 33.15 -5.98 -23.33
N THR A 259 33.13 -4.70 -23.67
CA THR A 259 33.81 -3.66 -22.89
C THR A 259 33.20 -3.55 -21.49
N LEU A 260 31.85 -3.55 -21.36
CA LEU A 260 31.17 -3.51 -20.09
C LEU A 260 31.57 -4.72 -19.18
N LEU A 261 31.66 -5.89 -19.75
CA LEU A 261 32.01 -7.11 -19.02
C LEU A 261 33.48 -7.14 -18.55
N LEU A 262 34.37 -6.32 -19.12
CA LEU A 262 35.73 -6.14 -18.59
C LEU A 262 35.75 -5.32 -17.30
N HIS A 263 34.77 -4.45 -17.09
CA HIS A 263 34.66 -3.57 -15.92
C HIS A 263 33.71 -4.09 -14.84
N ALA A 264 32.71 -4.89 -15.22
CA ALA A 264 31.70 -5.39 -14.28
C ALA A 264 31.20 -6.76 -14.71
N SER A 265 31.36 -7.77 -13.85
CA SER A 265 30.88 -9.14 -14.11
C SER A 265 29.49 -9.36 -13.49
N ASP A 266 28.50 -8.60 -13.94
CA ASP A 266 27.10 -8.78 -13.52
C ASP A 266 26.41 -9.83 -14.41
N PRO A 267 25.68 -10.82 -13.85
CA PRO A 267 24.93 -11.80 -14.64
C PRO A 267 23.95 -11.19 -15.64
N VAL A 268 23.36 -10.03 -15.30
CA VAL A 268 22.45 -9.31 -16.20
C VAL A 268 23.16 -8.79 -17.43
N TYR A 269 24.41 -8.34 -17.31
CA TYR A 269 25.20 -7.89 -18.47
C TYR A 269 25.61 -9.05 -19.37
N ARG A 270 25.95 -10.20 -18.78
CA ARG A 270 26.20 -11.44 -19.53
C ARG A 270 24.93 -11.92 -20.25
N LEU A 271 23.75 -11.74 -19.65
CA LEU A 271 22.48 -12.04 -20.30
C LEU A 271 22.23 -11.15 -21.53
N VAL A 272 22.62 -9.86 -21.46
CA VAL A 272 22.59 -8.95 -22.62
C VAL A 272 23.50 -9.45 -23.74
N GLU A 273 24.69 -9.98 -23.43
CA GLU A 273 25.57 -10.60 -24.42
C GLU A 273 24.90 -11.81 -25.11
N CYS A 274 24.28 -12.70 -24.34
CA CYS A 274 23.53 -13.84 -24.87
C CYS A 274 22.42 -13.40 -25.84
N ASP A 275 21.61 -12.42 -25.44
CA ASP A 275 20.55 -11.85 -26.27
C ASP A 275 21.07 -11.24 -27.57
N LEU A 276 22.23 -10.56 -27.53
CA LEU A 276 22.84 -9.93 -28.71
C LEU A 276 23.44 -10.98 -29.68
N LEU A 277 24.09 -12.02 -29.17
CA LEU A 277 24.56 -13.13 -29.98
C LEU A 277 23.40 -13.84 -30.68
N ALA A 278 22.30 -14.05 -29.97
CA ALA A 278 21.07 -14.59 -30.55
C ALA A 278 20.49 -13.70 -31.66
N ALA A 279 20.46 -12.39 -31.44
CA ALA A 279 19.97 -11.43 -32.43
C ALA A 279 20.85 -11.32 -33.68
N LEU A 280 22.16 -11.58 -33.54
CA LEU A 280 23.09 -11.64 -34.65
C LEU A 280 23.01 -12.96 -35.44
N GLY A 281 22.25 -13.95 -34.99
CA GLY A 281 22.14 -15.27 -35.58
C GLY A 281 23.35 -16.17 -35.32
N ASP A 282 24.19 -15.82 -34.34
CA ASP A 282 25.33 -16.64 -33.93
C ASP A 282 24.87 -17.71 -32.93
N GLU A 283 24.13 -18.71 -33.45
CA GLU A 283 23.44 -19.73 -32.68
C GLU A 283 24.38 -20.53 -31.77
N LYS A 284 25.57 -20.85 -32.26
CA LYS A 284 26.55 -21.65 -31.51
C LYS A 284 27.05 -20.88 -30.28
N ASN A 285 27.50 -19.65 -30.47
CA ASN A 285 28.04 -18.84 -29.38
C ASN A 285 26.95 -18.38 -28.43
N ALA A 286 25.74 -18.13 -28.93
CA ALA A 286 24.59 -17.80 -28.09
C ALA A 286 24.23 -18.95 -27.13
N LEU A 287 24.13 -20.19 -27.64
CA LEU A 287 23.88 -21.39 -26.82
C LEU A 287 24.94 -21.58 -25.75
N GLU A 288 26.21 -21.51 -26.16
CA GLU A 288 27.34 -21.69 -25.24
C GLU A 288 27.36 -20.59 -24.15
N ALA A 289 27.09 -19.37 -24.52
CA ALA A 289 27.02 -18.24 -23.58
C ALA A 289 25.88 -18.42 -22.55
N TYR A 290 24.68 -18.80 -22.99
CA TYR A 290 23.56 -19.10 -22.07
C TYR A 290 23.87 -20.25 -21.14
N GLU A 291 24.41 -21.35 -21.67
CA GLU A 291 24.73 -22.54 -20.88
C GLU A 291 25.82 -22.30 -19.85
N ASN A 292 26.87 -21.52 -20.20
CA ASN A 292 27.90 -21.13 -19.26
C ASN A 292 27.36 -20.19 -18.18
N LEU A 293 26.55 -19.20 -18.55
CA LEU A 293 25.92 -18.28 -17.60
C LEU A 293 25.03 -19.03 -16.59
N ILE A 294 24.22 -19.99 -17.04
CA ILE A 294 23.37 -20.81 -16.15
C ILE A 294 24.25 -21.66 -15.23
N ARG A 295 25.31 -22.29 -15.73
CA ARG A 295 26.22 -23.12 -14.88
C ARG A 295 26.86 -22.26 -13.77
N ASP A 296 27.34 -21.08 -14.12
CA ASP A 296 27.98 -20.18 -13.17
C ASP A 296 26.98 -19.71 -12.09
N GLU A 297 25.76 -19.32 -12.47
CA GLU A 297 24.74 -18.86 -11.52
C GLU A 297 24.15 -20.00 -10.67
N LEU A 298 24.08 -21.22 -11.18
CA LEU A 298 23.69 -22.38 -10.37
C LEU A 298 24.72 -22.70 -9.29
N VAL A 299 25.99 -22.38 -9.52
CA VAL A 299 27.07 -22.55 -8.54
C VAL A 299 27.09 -21.41 -7.52
N SER A 300 26.94 -20.16 -7.98
CA SER A 300 27.03 -18.98 -7.14
C SER A 300 25.85 -18.84 -6.18
N LYS A 301 24.64 -19.21 -6.62
CA LYS A 301 23.35 -19.10 -5.87
C LYS A 301 23.08 -17.73 -5.25
N ASN A 302 23.61 -16.67 -5.84
CA ASN A 302 23.55 -15.33 -5.27
C ASN A 302 22.16 -14.69 -5.38
N ASP A 303 21.50 -14.84 -6.54
CA ASP A 303 20.20 -14.26 -6.81
C ASP A 303 19.30 -15.21 -7.59
N LEU A 304 18.28 -15.72 -6.91
CA LEU A 304 17.33 -16.67 -7.49
C LEU A 304 16.39 -16.05 -8.52
N GLU A 305 16.12 -14.74 -8.43
CA GLU A 305 15.27 -14.04 -9.40
C GLU A 305 16.02 -13.83 -10.70
N VAL A 306 17.31 -13.45 -10.62
CA VAL A 306 18.18 -13.33 -11.80
C VAL A 306 18.39 -14.70 -12.46
N LEU A 307 18.61 -15.74 -11.69
CA LEU A 307 18.73 -17.12 -12.23
C LEU A 307 17.45 -17.53 -12.96
N ALA A 308 16.28 -17.30 -12.37
CA ALA A 308 15.00 -17.58 -13.01
C ALA A 308 14.82 -16.81 -14.33
N LEU A 309 15.22 -15.55 -14.37
CA LEU A 309 15.20 -14.73 -15.58
C LEU A 309 16.10 -15.35 -16.69
N ILE A 310 17.33 -15.72 -16.34
CA ILE A 310 18.30 -16.31 -17.28
C ILE A 310 17.74 -17.63 -17.84
N ILE A 311 17.25 -18.52 -16.97
CA ILE A 311 16.67 -19.81 -17.40
C ILE A 311 15.44 -19.58 -18.28
N SER A 312 14.59 -18.58 -17.95
CA SER A 312 13.42 -18.24 -18.76
C SER A 312 13.81 -17.76 -20.16
N LYS A 313 14.86 -16.93 -20.28
CA LYS A 313 15.40 -16.46 -21.56
C LYS A 313 16.01 -17.60 -22.37
N TYR A 314 16.79 -18.46 -21.74
CA TYR A 314 17.36 -19.64 -22.39
C TYR A 314 16.26 -20.58 -22.91
N ARG A 315 15.22 -20.82 -22.15
CA ARG A 315 14.05 -21.60 -22.54
C ARG A 315 13.37 -21.01 -23.79
N GLN A 316 13.15 -19.71 -23.82
CA GLN A 316 12.57 -19.01 -24.98
C GLN A 316 13.47 -19.14 -26.20
N TYR A 317 14.79 -19.00 -26.01
CA TYR A 317 15.77 -19.15 -27.07
C TYR A 317 15.77 -20.57 -27.65
N LEU A 318 15.84 -21.61 -26.79
CA LEU A 318 15.78 -23.00 -27.21
C LEU A 318 14.53 -23.32 -28.04
N LYS A 319 13.38 -22.85 -27.59
CA LYS A 319 12.11 -23.04 -28.29
C LYS A 319 12.09 -22.43 -29.69
N ALA A 320 12.73 -21.27 -29.86
CA ALA A 320 12.73 -20.55 -31.13
C ALA A 320 13.76 -21.08 -32.15
N HIS A 321 14.89 -21.63 -31.69
CA HIS A 321 16.05 -21.89 -32.55
C HIS A 321 16.52 -23.35 -32.56
N VAL A 322 16.05 -24.19 -31.62
CA VAL A 322 16.58 -25.57 -31.48
C VAL A 322 15.42 -26.56 -31.62
N PRO A 323 15.64 -27.69 -32.36
CA PRO A 323 14.65 -28.77 -32.44
C PRO A 323 14.23 -29.28 -31.06
N VAL A 324 12.93 -29.62 -30.88
CA VAL A 324 12.31 -29.95 -29.60
C VAL A 324 13.05 -31.00 -28.79
N ASP A 325 13.48 -32.10 -29.45
CA ASP A 325 14.21 -33.21 -28.79
C ASP A 325 15.58 -32.79 -28.28
N GLU A 326 16.27 -31.95 -29.02
CA GLU A 326 17.57 -31.43 -28.63
C GLU A 326 17.43 -30.37 -27.55
N ALA A 327 16.45 -29.45 -27.68
CA ALA A 327 16.11 -28.45 -26.70
C ALA A 327 15.79 -29.06 -25.33
N SER A 328 15.00 -30.15 -25.33
CA SER A 328 14.65 -30.88 -24.10
C SER A 328 15.86 -31.49 -23.43
N ARG A 329 16.74 -32.14 -24.22
CA ARG A 329 17.98 -32.73 -23.70
C ARG A 329 18.93 -31.68 -23.11
N ARG A 330 19.15 -30.56 -23.82
CA ARG A 330 20.03 -29.48 -23.37
C ARG A 330 19.50 -28.82 -22.10
N PHE A 331 18.21 -28.49 -22.10
CA PHE A 331 17.56 -27.85 -20.95
C PHE A 331 17.67 -28.74 -19.70
N LEU A 332 17.29 -30.01 -19.79
CA LEU A 332 17.36 -30.93 -18.68
C LEU A 332 18.77 -31.20 -18.19
N ALA A 333 19.74 -31.27 -19.08
CA ALA A 333 21.14 -31.50 -18.70
C ALA A 333 21.70 -30.41 -17.79
N LEU A 334 21.20 -29.19 -17.92
CA LEU A 334 21.60 -28.03 -17.11
C LEU A 334 20.78 -27.89 -15.84
N VAL A 335 19.46 -27.94 -15.96
CA VAL A 335 18.53 -27.45 -14.92
C VAL A 335 17.98 -28.57 -14.03
N SER A 336 17.89 -29.81 -14.52
CA SER A 336 17.27 -30.94 -13.79
C SER A 336 18.00 -31.38 -12.51
N ARG A 337 19.27 -31.03 -12.36
CA ARG A 337 20.09 -31.38 -11.19
C ARG A 337 19.87 -30.42 -10.02
N ASP A 338 19.29 -29.27 -10.27
CA ASP A 338 19.01 -28.28 -9.24
C ASP A 338 17.61 -28.51 -8.67
N VAL A 339 17.49 -28.53 -7.31
CA VAL A 339 16.23 -28.68 -6.57
C VAL A 339 15.65 -27.32 -6.17
N ASN A 340 16.19 -26.23 -6.69
CA ASN A 340 15.68 -24.90 -6.44
C ASN A 340 14.30 -24.72 -7.07
N VAL A 341 13.36 -24.09 -6.34
CA VAL A 341 11.99 -23.87 -6.80
C VAL A 341 11.91 -23.10 -8.12
N ALA A 342 12.81 -22.14 -8.35
CA ALA A 342 12.84 -21.36 -9.60
C ALA A 342 13.17 -22.26 -10.80
N SER A 343 14.21 -23.08 -10.68
CA SER A 343 14.61 -24.04 -11.72
C SER A 343 13.54 -25.10 -11.99
N LEU A 344 12.88 -25.58 -10.94
CA LEU A 344 11.77 -26.54 -11.05
C LEU A 344 10.57 -25.92 -11.78
N LEU A 345 10.23 -24.67 -11.48
CA LEU A 345 9.14 -23.94 -12.14
C LEU A 345 9.44 -23.67 -13.61
N GLU A 346 10.66 -23.24 -13.94
CA GLU A 346 11.04 -23.02 -15.34
C GLU A 346 11.05 -24.34 -16.13
N THR A 347 11.43 -25.46 -15.50
CA THR A 347 11.31 -26.78 -16.11
C THR A 347 9.85 -27.17 -16.35
N ALA A 348 8.98 -26.91 -15.40
CA ALA A 348 7.55 -27.15 -15.56
C ALA A 348 6.95 -26.34 -16.72
N ARG A 349 7.27 -25.04 -16.79
CA ARG A 349 6.83 -24.13 -17.87
C ARG A 349 7.37 -24.58 -19.23
N PHE A 350 8.60 -25.08 -19.27
CA PHE A 350 9.17 -25.59 -20.51
C PHE A 350 8.36 -26.76 -21.07
N TYR A 351 8.01 -27.75 -20.23
CA TYR A 351 7.17 -28.86 -20.66
C TYR A 351 5.74 -28.47 -20.99
N GLU A 352 5.17 -27.51 -20.25
CA GLU A 352 3.85 -26.95 -20.55
C GLU A 352 3.81 -26.32 -21.95
N GLU A 353 4.83 -25.51 -22.29
CA GLU A 353 4.95 -24.90 -23.61
C GLU A 353 5.22 -25.87 -24.75
N LEU A 354 5.85 -27.00 -24.46
CA LEU A 354 6.03 -28.12 -25.42
C LEU A 354 4.76 -28.98 -25.57
N GLY A 355 3.69 -28.68 -24.80
CA GLY A 355 2.47 -29.47 -24.82
C GLY A 355 2.52 -30.77 -24.02
N ASN A 356 3.64 -31.07 -23.34
CA ASN A 356 3.78 -32.26 -22.50
C ASN A 356 3.22 -32.01 -21.07
N MET A 357 1.89 -32.08 -20.95
CA MET A 357 1.18 -31.73 -19.72
C MET A 357 1.45 -32.69 -18.55
N ILE A 358 1.81 -33.97 -18.87
CA ILE A 358 2.11 -34.97 -17.83
C ILE A 358 3.42 -34.58 -17.12
N GLU A 359 4.46 -34.33 -17.89
CA GLU A 359 5.74 -33.88 -17.34
C GLU A 359 5.62 -32.50 -16.68
N ALA A 360 4.95 -31.53 -17.32
CA ALA A 360 4.71 -30.22 -16.74
C ALA A 360 4.09 -30.33 -15.35
N ARG A 361 3.02 -31.12 -15.20
CA ARG A 361 2.37 -31.38 -13.92
C ARG A 361 3.32 -31.98 -12.88
N SER A 362 4.12 -32.95 -13.29
CA SER A 362 5.10 -33.60 -12.40
C SER A 362 6.12 -32.57 -11.86
N TRP A 363 6.62 -31.68 -12.72
CA TRP A 363 7.58 -30.65 -12.33
C TRP A 363 6.93 -29.53 -11.48
N TYR A 364 5.70 -29.08 -11.79
CA TYR A 364 4.96 -28.17 -10.92
C TYR A 364 4.72 -28.78 -9.53
N TYR A 365 4.38 -30.07 -9.47
CA TYR A 365 4.20 -30.75 -8.19
C TYR A 365 5.52 -30.86 -7.40
N ARG A 366 6.65 -31.09 -8.05
CA ARG A 366 7.98 -31.05 -7.39
C ARG A 366 8.29 -29.67 -6.85
N ALA A 367 8.02 -28.62 -7.61
CA ALA A 367 8.17 -27.24 -7.15
C ALA A 367 7.29 -26.94 -5.92
N TYR A 368 6.05 -27.40 -5.93
CA TYR A 368 5.15 -27.31 -4.78
C TYR A 368 5.68 -28.04 -3.54
N ARG A 369 6.31 -29.19 -3.73
CA ARG A 369 6.93 -29.96 -2.63
C ARG A 369 8.20 -29.32 -2.10
N SER A 370 8.92 -28.58 -2.94
CA SER A 370 10.14 -27.84 -2.56
C SER A 370 9.80 -26.54 -1.82
N ASP A 371 8.83 -25.78 -2.32
CA ASP A 371 8.31 -24.56 -1.69
C ASP A 371 6.78 -24.55 -1.81
N PHE A 372 6.10 -24.77 -0.68
CA PHE A 372 4.63 -24.86 -0.65
C PHE A 372 3.94 -23.56 -1.05
N LEU A 373 4.59 -22.40 -0.87
CA LEU A 373 4.00 -21.09 -1.22
C LEU A 373 4.30 -20.73 -2.67
N ALA A 374 5.58 -20.53 -3.04
CA ALA A 374 5.94 -20.09 -4.39
C ALA A 374 5.61 -21.18 -5.42
N GLY A 375 6.08 -22.41 -5.22
CA GLY A 375 5.77 -23.54 -6.09
C GLY A 375 4.30 -23.92 -6.08
N GLY A 376 3.64 -23.83 -4.92
CA GLY A 376 2.22 -24.16 -4.77
C GLY A 376 1.29 -23.19 -5.47
N LEU A 377 1.58 -21.88 -5.45
CA LEU A 377 0.79 -20.88 -6.19
C LEU A 377 0.88 -21.09 -7.70
N GLU A 378 2.06 -21.38 -8.24
CA GLU A 378 2.22 -21.65 -9.66
C GLU A 378 1.59 -23.00 -10.06
N TYR A 379 1.69 -24.02 -9.20
CA TYR A 379 1.00 -25.29 -9.44
C TYR A 379 -0.53 -25.13 -9.42
N ALA A 380 -1.06 -24.33 -8.51
CA ALA A 380 -2.50 -24.01 -8.48
C ALA A 380 -2.95 -23.27 -9.74
N LYS A 381 -2.15 -22.31 -10.25
CA LYS A 381 -2.42 -21.62 -11.53
C LYS A 381 -2.45 -22.61 -12.70
N PHE A 382 -1.49 -23.53 -12.76
CA PHE A 382 -1.46 -24.59 -13.77
C PHE A 382 -2.71 -25.48 -13.70
N LEU A 383 -3.07 -25.97 -12.51
CA LEU A 383 -4.26 -26.80 -12.32
C LEU A 383 -5.56 -26.08 -12.73
N SER A 384 -5.68 -24.81 -12.34
CA SER A 384 -6.84 -23.98 -12.74
C SER A 384 -6.93 -23.79 -14.25
N ALA A 385 -5.81 -23.52 -14.92
CA ALA A 385 -5.76 -23.37 -16.38
C ALA A 385 -6.16 -24.65 -17.13
N HIS A 386 -5.87 -25.83 -16.54
CA HIS A 386 -6.19 -27.14 -17.10
C HIS A 386 -7.49 -27.75 -16.55
N LYS A 387 -8.33 -26.95 -15.88
CA LYS A 387 -9.65 -27.35 -15.34
C LYS A 387 -9.59 -28.49 -14.31
N GLU A 388 -8.48 -28.63 -13.61
CA GLU A 388 -8.32 -29.57 -12.49
C GLU A 388 -8.76 -28.92 -11.17
N GLU A 389 -9.99 -28.45 -11.12
CA GLU A 389 -10.53 -27.57 -10.08
C GLU A 389 -10.44 -28.16 -8.67
N ARG A 390 -10.72 -29.46 -8.50
CA ARG A 390 -10.68 -30.15 -7.17
C ARG A 390 -9.26 -30.19 -6.60
N GLU A 391 -8.27 -30.44 -7.43
CA GLU A 391 -6.89 -30.52 -6.98
C GLU A 391 -6.33 -29.10 -6.72
N CYS A 392 -6.71 -28.13 -7.55
CA CYS A 392 -6.42 -26.73 -7.32
C CYS A 392 -6.93 -26.23 -5.96
N GLU A 393 -8.19 -26.56 -5.63
CA GLU A 393 -8.79 -26.23 -4.32
C GLU A 393 -7.98 -26.82 -3.16
N LYS A 394 -7.61 -28.11 -3.23
CA LYS A 394 -6.82 -28.77 -2.18
C LYS A 394 -5.48 -28.09 -1.95
N VAL A 395 -4.78 -27.76 -3.04
CA VAL A 395 -3.49 -27.06 -2.99
C VAL A 395 -3.66 -25.69 -2.33
N MET A 396 -4.67 -24.92 -2.76
CA MET A 396 -4.92 -23.59 -2.21
C MET A 396 -5.34 -23.61 -0.73
N LEU A 397 -6.19 -24.56 -0.33
CA LEU A 397 -6.56 -24.76 1.08
C LEU A 397 -5.35 -25.12 1.94
N TYR A 398 -4.47 -25.97 1.43
CA TYR A 398 -3.23 -26.33 2.13
C TYR A 398 -2.32 -25.11 2.31
N ILE A 399 -2.14 -24.31 1.25
CA ILE A 399 -1.34 -23.08 1.31
C ILE A 399 -1.93 -22.11 2.33
N LEU A 400 -3.24 -21.81 2.25
CA LEU A 400 -3.93 -20.92 3.20
C LEU A 400 -3.78 -21.38 4.66
N SER A 401 -3.85 -22.69 4.89
CA SER A 401 -3.73 -23.25 6.25
C SER A 401 -2.33 -23.01 6.84
N ASN A 402 -1.28 -23.02 6.03
CA ASN A 402 0.12 -22.96 6.46
C ASN A 402 0.77 -21.59 6.39
N VAL A 403 0.19 -20.64 5.64
CA VAL A 403 0.71 -19.27 5.52
C VAL A 403 0.51 -18.49 6.82
N LYS A 404 1.57 -17.81 7.28
CA LYS A 404 1.60 -17.04 8.53
C LYS A 404 1.81 -15.53 8.34
N LYS A 405 2.53 -15.09 7.31
CA LYS A 405 2.84 -13.68 7.08
C LYS A 405 1.71 -12.98 6.32
N SER A 406 1.35 -11.76 6.73
CA SER A 406 0.31 -10.95 6.07
C SER A 406 0.59 -10.71 4.58
N THR A 407 1.85 -10.47 4.21
CA THR A 407 2.27 -10.30 2.81
C THR A 407 2.01 -11.54 1.96
N ASP A 408 2.26 -12.73 2.51
CA ASP A 408 2.07 -13.99 1.82
C ASP A 408 0.58 -14.35 1.71
N ILE A 409 -0.22 -14.05 2.74
CA ILE A 409 -1.69 -14.17 2.67
C ILE A 409 -2.23 -13.28 1.55
N GLY A 410 -1.71 -12.05 1.39
CA GLY A 410 -2.06 -11.16 0.29
C GLY A 410 -1.75 -11.76 -1.09
N ARG A 411 -0.59 -12.40 -1.26
CA ARG A 411 -0.22 -13.11 -2.52
C ARG A 411 -1.19 -14.26 -2.82
N VAL A 412 -1.52 -15.06 -1.82
CA VAL A 412 -2.49 -16.17 -1.95
C VAL A 412 -3.87 -15.63 -2.31
N ALA A 413 -4.33 -14.58 -1.63
CA ALA A 413 -5.61 -13.92 -1.90
C ALA A 413 -5.68 -13.44 -3.36
N THR A 414 -4.62 -12.80 -3.86
CA THR A 414 -4.56 -12.34 -5.26
C THR A 414 -4.77 -13.50 -6.22
N VAL A 415 -4.08 -14.63 -6.04
CA VAL A 415 -4.22 -15.79 -6.93
C VAL A 415 -5.61 -16.42 -6.87
N ILE A 416 -6.21 -16.52 -5.66
CA ILE A 416 -7.57 -17.04 -5.51
C ILE A 416 -8.58 -16.15 -6.26
N LEU A 417 -8.46 -14.83 -6.09
CA LEU A 417 -9.38 -13.86 -6.68
C LEU A 417 -9.24 -13.79 -8.21
N GLU A 418 -8.01 -13.92 -8.74
CA GLU A 418 -7.75 -13.98 -10.18
C GLU A 418 -8.26 -15.26 -10.84
N LYS A 419 -8.24 -16.39 -10.13
CA LYS A 419 -8.57 -17.72 -10.66
C LYS A 419 -9.89 -18.28 -10.13
N LYS A 420 -10.75 -17.44 -9.59
CA LYS A 420 -12.04 -17.84 -8.97
C LYS A 420 -12.93 -18.74 -9.83
N GLU A 421 -12.93 -18.52 -11.15
CA GLU A 421 -13.74 -19.29 -12.09
C GLU A 421 -13.26 -20.74 -12.29
N GLY A 422 -12.00 -21.05 -11.91
CA GLY A 422 -11.41 -22.39 -11.98
C GLY A 422 -11.36 -23.11 -10.64
N MET A 423 -12.20 -22.75 -9.66
CA MET A 423 -12.23 -23.34 -8.33
C MET A 423 -13.52 -24.16 -8.12
N TYR A 424 -13.38 -25.43 -7.70
CA TYR A 424 -14.50 -26.36 -7.52
C TYR A 424 -15.47 -25.90 -6.42
N ASN A 425 -14.98 -25.46 -5.29
CA ASN A 425 -15.79 -24.98 -4.17
C ASN A 425 -15.26 -23.61 -3.70
N LEU A 426 -15.58 -22.58 -4.50
CA LEU A 426 -15.16 -21.20 -4.23
C LEU A 426 -15.63 -20.71 -2.85
N LYS A 427 -16.84 -21.10 -2.42
CA LYS A 427 -17.41 -20.70 -1.13
C LYS A 427 -16.50 -21.08 0.05
N ARG A 428 -16.12 -22.36 0.13
CA ARG A 428 -15.23 -22.87 1.19
C ARG A 428 -13.88 -22.16 1.20
N LEU A 429 -13.34 -21.91 0.00
CA LEU A 429 -12.05 -21.24 -0.14
C LEU A 429 -12.14 -19.77 0.29
N MET A 430 -13.24 -19.07 -0.06
CA MET A 430 -13.50 -17.69 0.36
C MET A 430 -13.70 -17.58 1.87
N GLU A 431 -14.45 -18.49 2.49
CA GLU A 431 -14.62 -18.53 3.94
C GLU A 431 -13.27 -18.67 4.68
N GLN A 432 -12.39 -19.55 4.20
CA GLN A 432 -11.05 -19.71 4.77
C GLN A 432 -10.16 -18.49 4.52
N LEU A 433 -10.25 -17.88 3.33
CA LEU A 433 -9.50 -16.67 2.99
C LEU A 433 -9.93 -15.49 3.86
N ILE A 434 -11.24 -15.25 3.97
CA ILE A 434 -11.82 -14.20 4.83
C ILE A 434 -11.33 -14.39 6.26
N LYS A 435 -11.49 -15.60 6.81
CA LYS A 435 -11.04 -15.92 8.16
C LYS A 435 -9.56 -15.57 8.38
N LYS A 436 -8.68 -15.94 7.44
CA LYS A 436 -7.23 -15.67 7.53
C LYS A 436 -6.90 -14.19 7.44
N LEU A 437 -7.60 -13.43 6.60
CA LEU A 437 -7.41 -11.99 6.46
C LEU A 437 -7.96 -11.25 7.68
N GLU A 438 -9.12 -11.66 8.23
CA GLU A 438 -9.69 -11.08 9.44
C GLU A 438 -8.81 -11.31 10.68
N GLU A 439 -8.25 -12.52 10.85
CA GLU A 439 -7.29 -12.83 11.93
C GLU A 439 -6.08 -11.89 11.92
N ARG A 440 -5.83 -11.19 10.82
CA ARG A 440 -4.69 -10.29 10.59
C ARG A 440 -5.09 -8.87 10.25
N LYS A 441 -6.37 -8.49 10.40
CA LYS A 441 -6.94 -7.20 9.99
C LYS A 441 -6.06 -6.02 10.42
N ASP A 442 -5.57 -6.02 11.67
CA ASP A 442 -4.76 -4.93 12.23
C ASP A 442 -3.35 -4.81 11.63
N THR A 443 -2.88 -5.86 10.93
CA THR A 443 -1.54 -5.89 10.30
C THR A 443 -1.60 -5.82 8.77
N LEU A 444 -2.81 -5.74 8.20
CA LEU A 444 -3.00 -5.61 6.76
C LEU A 444 -2.68 -4.18 6.31
N ASN A 445 -1.93 -4.07 5.21
CA ASN A 445 -1.79 -2.80 4.50
C ASN A 445 -3.05 -2.50 3.66
N THR A 446 -3.13 -1.32 3.07
CA THR A 446 -4.25 -0.87 2.22
C THR A 446 -4.64 -1.90 1.16
N LYS A 447 -3.65 -2.54 0.49
CA LYS A 447 -3.90 -3.58 -0.50
C LYS A 447 -4.50 -4.85 0.12
N GLY A 448 -4.07 -5.23 1.31
CA GLY A 448 -4.63 -6.37 2.06
C GLY A 448 -6.08 -6.13 2.46
N LEU A 449 -6.42 -4.93 2.91
CA LEU A 449 -7.79 -4.53 3.23
C LEU A 449 -8.68 -4.51 1.98
N GLU A 450 -8.15 -4.02 0.84
CA GLU A 450 -8.85 -4.08 -0.45
C GLU A 450 -9.17 -5.53 -0.86
N LEU A 451 -8.21 -6.44 -0.74
CA LEU A 451 -8.40 -7.87 -1.02
C LEU A 451 -9.46 -8.50 -0.11
N LEU A 452 -9.48 -8.13 1.17
CA LEU A 452 -10.50 -8.57 2.12
C LEU A 452 -11.90 -8.05 1.73
N SER A 453 -11.99 -6.77 1.36
CA SER A 453 -13.24 -6.20 0.84
C SER A 453 -13.71 -6.94 -0.41
N ILE A 454 -12.83 -7.20 -1.39
CA ILE A 454 -13.16 -7.97 -2.59
C ILE A 454 -13.65 -9.39 -2.24
N ALA A 455 -13.01 -10.07 -1.28
CA ALA A 455 -13.42 -11.39 -0.84
C ALA A 455 -14.84 -11.38 -0.24
N PHE A 456 -15.16 -10.38 0.57
CA PHE A 456 -16.53 -10.19 1.08
C PHE A 456 -17.54 -9.93 -0.03
N PHE A 457 -17.18 -9.11 -1.04
CA PHE A 457 -18.05 -8.82 -2.17
C PHE A 457 -18.39 -10.08 -2.98
N ILE A 458 -17.38 -10.91 -3.29
CA ILE A 458 -17.58 -12.18 -3.99
C ILE A 458 -18.47 -13.13 -3.17
N THR A 459 -18.22 -13.21 -1.86
CA THR A 459 -19.01 -14.06 -0.97
C THR A 459 -20.47 -13.57 -0.87
N ALA A 460 -20.67 -12.24 -0.84
CA ALA A 460 -21.99 -11.65 -0.88
C ALA A 460 -22.72 -11.94 -2.21
N THR A 461 -22.01 -11.89 -3.34
CA THR A 461 -22.56 -12.24 -4.66
C THR A 461 -23.01 -13.69 -4.69
N ASN A 462 -22.17 -14.62 -4.21
CA ASN A 462 -22.52 -16.04 -4.15
C ASN A 462 -23.74 -16.29 -3.23
N ALA A 463 -23.80 -15.61 -2.08
CA ALA A 463 -24.96 -15.71 -1.17
C ALA A 463 -26.25 -15.16 -1.82
N LEU A 464 -26.15 -14.12 -2.65
CA LEU A 464 -27.30 -13.59 -3.42
C LEU A 464 -27.80 -14.59 -4.48
N GLU A 465 -26.89 -15.30 -5.15
CA GLU A 465 -27.20 -16.35 -6.11
C GLU A 465 -27.84 -17.57 -5.45
N GLU A 466 -27.37 -17.92 -4.24
CA GLU A 466 -27.95 -18.99 -3.41
C GLU A 466 -29.28 -18.58 -2.73
N MET A 467 -29.77 -17.36 -2.97
CA MET A 467 -30.97 -16.78 -2.31
C MET A 467 -30.85 -16.63 -0.78
N ASP A 468 -29.63 -16.65 -0.25
CA ASP A 468 -29.36 -16.34 1.16
C ASP A 468 -29.18 -14.84 1.35
N TYR A 469 -30.31 -14.14 1.38
CA TYR A 469 -30.34 -12.67 1.46
C TYR A 469 -29.78 -12.14 2.80
N ALA A 470 -29.85 -12.95 3.86
CA ALA A 470 -29.31 -12.58 5.17
C ALA A 470 -27.77 -12.60 5.16
N ALA A 471 -27.19 -13.67 4.63
CA ALA A 471 -25.73 -13.78 4.48
C ALA A 471 -25.22 -12.74 3.49
N CYS A 472 -25.90 -12.53 2.35
CA CYS A 472 -25.50 -11.50 1.39
C CYS A 472 -25.41 -10.11 2.03
N LYS A 473 -26.45 -9.70 2.77
CA LYS A 473 -26.46 -8.40 3.47
C LYS A 473 -25.34 -8.32 4.52
N TYR A 474 -25.10 -9.37 5.26
CA TYR A 474 -24.03 -9.44 6.25
C TYR A 474 -22.66 -9.22 5.61
N TYR A 475 -22.33 -9.96 4.55
CA TYR A 475 -21.05 -9.82 3.87
C TYR A 475 -20.88 -8.46 3.18
N CYS A 476 -21.95 -7.86 2.67
CA CYS A 476 -21.91 -6.50 2.15
C CYS A 476 -21.50 -5.48 3.24
N LEU A 477 -22.08 -5.58 4.43
CA LEU A 477 -21.76 -4.68 5.54
C LEU A 477 -20.30 -4.87 6.00
N CYS A 478 -19.85 -6.12 6.16
CA CYS A 478 -18.45 -6.42 6.50
C CYS A 478 -17.47 -5.87 5.45
N GLY A 479 -17.81 -6.02 4.17
CA GLY A 479 -16.98 -5.53 3.07
C GLY A 479 -16.86 -4.02 3.03
N MET A 480 -17.93 -3.29 3.32
CA MET A 480 -17.91 -1.82 3.43
C MET A 480 -17.10 -1.34 4.65
N ASP A 481 -17.17 -2.06 5.79
CA ASP A 481 -16.43 -1.72 7.02
C ASP A 481 -14.91 -1.80 6.86
N VAL A 482 -14.43 -2.71 6.04
CA VAL A 482 -12.99 -2.91 5.81
C VAL A 482 -12.45 -2.19 4.58
N MET A 483 -13.31 -1.51 3.82
CA MET A 483 -12.94 -0.91 2.55
C MET A 483 -12.05 0.32 2.75
N PRO A 484 -10.84 0.38 2.14
CA PRO A 484 -10.01 1.57 2.16
C PRO A 484 -10.65 2.75 1.42
N ALA A 485 -10.36 3.99 1.87
CA ALA A 485 -10.94 5.22 1.31
C ALA A 485 -10.69 5.43 -0.20
N HIS A 486 -9.68 4.79 -0.78
CA HIS A 486 -9.26 4.95 -2.17
C HIS A 486 -9.16 3.62 -2.93
N THR A 487 -10.19 2.79 -2.87
CA THR A 487 -10.24 1.56 -3.68
C THR A 487 -10.66 1.89 -5.12
N ARG A 488 -10.05 1.20 -6.08
CA ARG A 488 -10.38 1.33 -7.51
C ARG A 488 -11.24 0.16 -8.03
N THR A 489 -11.26 -0.95 -7.31
CA THR A 489 -11.81 -2.23 -7.79
C THR A 489 -13.28 -2.40 -7.45
N ILE A 490 -13.70 -2.04 -6.24
CA ILE A 490 -15.09 -2.09 -5.78
C ILE A 490 -15.44 -0.76 -5.13
N ARG A 491 -16.64 -0.26 -5.36
CA ARG A 491 -17.14 0.99 -4.78
C ARG A 491 -18.20 0.71 -3.73
N ILE A 492 -18.43 1.66 -2.84
CA ILE A 492 -19.53 1.59 -1.85
C ILE A 492 -20.87 1.41 -2.57
N GLU A 493 -21.06 2.07 -3.72
CA GLU A 493 -22.25 1.98 -4.53
C GLU A 493 -22.55 0.54 -4.99
N ASP A 494 -21.52 -0.26 -5.29
CA ASP A 494 -21.67 -1.65 -5.72
C ASP A 494 -22.26 -2.51 -4.60
N TYR A 495 -21.78 -2.33 -3.36
CA TYR A 495 -22.35 -2.97 -2.17
C TYR A 495 -23.78 -2.52 -1.89
N LEU A 496 -24.06 -1.21 -2.02
CA LEU A 496 -25.40 -0.67 -1.80
C LEU A 496 -26.40 -1.18 -2.86
N GLN A 497 -25.96 -1.33 -4.11
CA GLN A 497 -26.78 -1.95 -5.17
C GLN A 497 -27.11 -3.41 -4.83
N MET A 498 -26.14 -4.16 -4.33
CA MET A 498 -26.32 -5.55 -3.93
C MET A 498 -27.31 -5.67 -2.75
N ILE A 499 -27.22 -4.80 -1.76
CA ILE A 499 -28.17 -4.74 -0.64
C ILE A 499 -29.59 -4.41 -1.15
N ARG A 500 -29.73 -3.50 -2.12
CA ARG A 500 -31.02 -3.18 -2.77
C ARG A 500 -31.57 -4.39 -3.50
N ALA A 501 -30.73 -5.07 -4.28
CA ALA A 501 -31.12 -6.30 -5.00
C ALA A 501 -31.58 -7.40 -4.02
N CYS A 502 -30.91 -7.59 -2.88
CA CYS A 502 -31.35 -8.49 -1.82
C CYS A 502 -32.74 -8.12 -1.31
N LYS A 503 -33.01 -6.85 -1.09
CA LYS A 503 -34.31 -6.38 -0.61
C LYS A 503 -35.41 -6.62 -1.65
N GLU A 504 -35.17 -6.31 -2.91
CA GLU A 504 -36.12 -6.47 -4.00
C GLU A 504 -36.46 -7.94 -4.25
N ARG A 505 -35.45 -8.82 -4.33
CA ARG A 505 -35.64 -10.26 -4.51
C ARG A 505 -36.31 -10.89 -3.30
N SER A 506 -35.94 -10.53 -2.07
CA SER A 506 -36.59 -11.04 -0.87
C SER A 506 -38.07 -10.65 -0.75
N ILE A 507 -38.49 -9.57 -1.41
CA ILE A 507 -39.91 -9.17 -1.52
C ILE A 507 -40.60 -9.98 -2.61
N ALA A 508 -39.92 -10.18 -3.76
CA ALA A 508 -40.49 -10.95 -4.90
C ALA A 508 -40.66 -12.43 -4.57
N ASP A 509 -39.76 -13.02 -3.79
CA ASP A 509 -39.81 -14.43 -3.36
C ASP A 509 -40.78 -14.69 -2.21
N ARG A 510 -41.47 -13.66 -1.68
CA ARG A 510 -42.55 -13.88 -0.71
C ARG A 510 -43.73 -14.48 -1.49
N PRO A 511 -44.18 -15.72 -1.15
CA PRO A 511 -45.39 -16.27 -1.76
C PRO A 511 -46.52 -15.29 -1.48
N ILE A 512 -47.31 -14.96 -2.53
CA ILE A 512 -48.56 -14.19 -2.42
C ILE A 512 -49.48 -15.01 -1.50
N MET A 513 -49.37 -14.79 -0.21
CA MET A 513 -50.28 -15.39 0.77
C MET A 513 -51.61 -14.66 0.64
N ASN A 514 -52.60 -15.33 0.07
CA ASN A 514 -54.00 -14.94 0.20
C ASN A 514 -54.27 -14.62 1.69
N ALA A 515 -54.99 -13.53 1.93
CA ALA A 515 -55.21 -12.88 3.25
C ALA A 515 -55.89 -13.74 4.31
N THR A 516 -55.97 -15.06 4.19
CA THR A 516 -56.67 -15.98 5.10
C THR A 516 -55.76 -16.93 5.90
N GLN A 517 -54.43 -16.88 5.75
CA GLN A 517 -53.51 -17.76 6.52
C GLN A 517 -52.44 -17.00 7.30
N THR A 518 -52.73 -15.85 7.85
CA THR A 518 -51.86 -15.14 8.78
C THR A 518 -52.05 -15.64 10.22
N LYS A 519 -51.85 -16.92 10.49
CA LYS A 519 -51.57 -17.39 11.85
C LYS A 519 -50.60 -18.58 11.79
N LYS A 520 -49.39 -18.33 12.36
CA LYS A 520 -48.31 -19.30 12.65
C LYS A 520 -47.26 -19.53 11.57
N ARG A 521 -46.32 -18.62 11.43
CA ARG A 521 -44.89 -18.97 11.33
C ARG A 521 -44.08 -17.91 12.09
N ALA A 522 -43.55 -18.31 13.24
CA ALA A 522 -42.58 -17.55 14.00
C ALA A 522 -41.32 -17.36 13.14
N LEU A 523 -40.94 -16.12 12.91
CA LEU A 523 -39.63 -15.75 12.38
C LEU A 523 -38.54 -16.40 13.23
N ALA A 524 -37.66 -17.17 12.62
CA ALA A 524 -36.44 -17.65 13.28
C ALA A 524 -35.55 -16.42 13.55
N VAL A 525 -35.50 -16.02 14.79
CA VAL A 525 -34.62 -14.94 15.30
C VAL A 525 -33.19 -15.46 15.32
N PRO A 526 -32.20 -14.68 14.85
CA PRO A 526 -30.80 -15.11 14.91
C PRO A 526 -30.37 -15.49 16.33
N PRO A 527 -29.39 -16.39 16.51
CA PRO A 527 -29.00 -16.88 17.83
C PRO A 527 -28.53 -15.75 18.74
N ALA A 528 -29.02 -15.72 19.98
CA ALA A 528 -28.86 -14.67 20.98
C ALA A 528 -27.41 -14.21 21.21
N LYS A 529 -26.45 -15.09 20.97
CA LYS A 529 -25.03 -14.86 21.22
C LYS A 529 -24.42 -13.78 20.29
N ILE A 530 -24.94 -13.63 19.07
CA ILE A 530 -24.40 -12.65 18.09
C ILE A 530 -24.87 -11.23 18.42
N LEU A 531 -26.11 -11.06 18.89
CA LEU A 531 -26.65 -9.73 19.25
C LEU A 531 -26.07 -9.20 20.59
N THR A 532 -25.78 -10.08 21.54
CA THR A 532 -25.25 -9.71 22.85
C THR A 532 -23.78 -9.29 22.79
N ASP A 533 -22.98 -9.90 21.90
CA ASP A 533 -21.56 -9.57 21.74
C ASP A 533 -21.39 -8.24 20.97
N GLN A 534 -22.26 -7.94 20.00
CA GLN A 534 -22.22 -6.70 19.23
C GLN A 534 -22.62 -5.45 20.02
N LEU A 535 -23.53 -5.59 20.98
CA LEU A 535 -24.05 -4.45 21.78
C LEU A 535 -23.21 -4.16 23.03
N GLY A 536 -22.19 -4.95 23.33
CA GLY A 536 -21.36 -4.81 24.52
C GLY A 536 -22.21 -4.85 25.82
N LEU A 537 -23.19 -5.76 25.86
CA LEU A 537 -24.11 -5.87 26.99
C LEU A 537 -23.42 -6.48 28.20
N THR A 538 -23.64 -5.88 29.36
CA THR A 538 -23.19 -6.43 30.64
C THR A 538 -23.93 -7.74 30.98
N GLU A 539 -23.38 -8.52 31.89
CA GLU A 539 -23.98 -9.80 32.30
C GLU A 539 -25.44 -9.65 32.79
N GLN A 540 -25.76 -8.52 33.45
CA GLN A 540 -27.13 -8.21 33.89
C GLN A 540 -28.04 -7.86 32.71
N GLU A 541 -27.53 -7.13 31.73
CA GLU A 541 -28.26 -6.80 30.51
C GLU A 541 -28.53 -8.03 29.64
N GLN A 542 -27.56 -8.96 29.58
CA GLN A 542 -27.72 -10.25 28.89
C GLN A 542 -28.82 -11.11 29.51
N LYS A 543 -28.88 -11.18 30.84
CA LYS A 543 -29.94 -11.90 31.56
C LYS A 543 -31.34 -11.33 31.28
N ILE A 544 -31.48 -10.01 31.16
CA ILE A 544 -32.74 -9.37 30.77
C ILE A 544 -33.16 -9.76 29.35
N VAL A 545 -32.23 -9.72 28.39
CA VAL A 545 -32.50 -10.08 26.99
C VAL A 545 -32.96 -11.54 26.89
N GLU A 546 -32.27 -12.43 27.58
CA GLU A 546 -32.55 -13.86 27.55
C GLU A 546 -33.92 -14.17 28.18
N PHE A 547 -34.26 -13.51 29.31
CA PHE A 547 -35.56 -13.62 29.95
C PHE A 547 -36.70 -13.07 29.08
N LEU A 548 -36.55 -11.85 28.53
CA LEU A 548 -37.56 -11.23 27.66
C LEU A 548 -37.75 -12.00 26.36
N ARG A 549 -36.71 -12.65 25.87
CA ARG A 549 -36.76 -13.47 24.66
C ARG A 549 -37.59 -14.75 24.89
N SER A 550 -37.46 -15.36 26.07
CA SER A 550 -38.22 -16.58 26.42
C SER A 550 -39.68 -16.27 26.76
N HIS A 551 -39.96 -15.14 27.40
CA HIS A 551 -41.28 -14.79 27.93
C HIS A 551 -42.01 -13.72 27.10
N ARG A 552 -41.35 -13.12 26.09
CA ARG A 552 -41.79 -12.00 25.23
C ARG A 552 -42.08 -10.70 25.96
N LYS A 553 -42.69 -10.72 27.14
CA LYS A 553 -43.00 -9.55 27.97
C LYS A 553 -42.61 -9.84 29.41
N ALA A 554 -42.21 -8.82 30.13
CA ALA A 554 -41.95 -8.90 31.55
C ALA A 554 -42.31 -7.59 32.25
N SER A 555 -42.83 -7.66 33.45
CA SER A 555 -43.03 -6.51 34.33
C SER A 555 -41.72 -6.12 35.02
N GLU A 556 -41.63 -4.89 35.46
CA GLU A 556 -40.51 -4.39 36.25
C GLU A 556 -40.24 -5.28 37.48
N MET A 557 -41.31 -5.78 38.15
CA MET A 557 -41.19 -6.61 39.33
C MET A 557 -40.57 -7.99 39.00
N GLU A 558 -40.92 -8.61 37.87
CA GLU A 558 -40.32 -9.85 37.40
C GLU A 558 -38.82 -9.69 37.09
N LEU A 559 -38.45 -8.59 36.42
CA LEU A 559 -37.06 -8.29 36.13
C LEU A 559 -36.26 -7.94 37.41
N ARG A 560 -36.89 -7.32 38.41
CA ARG A 560 -36.26 -7.09 39.72
C ARG A 560 -35.97 -8.41 40.45
N LYS A 561 -36.89 -9.37 40.38
CA LYS A 561 -36.68 -10.74 40.94
C LYS A 561 -35.56 -11.45 40.21
N LEU A 562 -35.50 -11.32 38.88
CA LEU A 562 -34.46 -11.96 38.07
C LEU A 562 -33.05 -11.44 38.40
N LEU A 563 -32.89 -10.12 38.57
CA LEU A 563 -31.58 -9.49 38.76
C LEU A 563 -31.21 -9.25 40.23
N GLY A 564 -32.14 -9.41 41.16
CA GLY A 564 -31.91 -9.11 42.59
C GLY A 564 -31.63 -7.63 42.88
N THR A 565 -32.02 -6.70 41.99
CA THR A 565 -31.74 -5.26 42.13
C THR A 565 -32.98 -4.38 41.92
N ARG A 566 -33.03 -3.22 42.62
CA ARG A 566 -34.07 -2.22 42.44
C ARG A 566 -33.84 -1.28 41.24
N ARG A 567 -32.67 -1.33 40.57
CA ARG A 567 -32.26 -0.44 39.49
C ARG A 567 -32.64 -0.90 38.09
N VAL A 568 -33.60 -1.79 37.91
CA VAL A 568 -33.99 -2.40 36.64
C VAL A 568 -34.33 -1.40 35.55
N VAL A 569 -35.13 -0.37 35.88
CA VAL A 569 -35.52 0.69 34.93
C VAL A 569 -34.29 1.40 34.33
N GLY A 570 -33.28 1.65 35.17
CA GLY A 570 -32.01 2.24 34.70
C GLY A 570 -31.25 1.35 33.75
N ILE A 571 -31.17 0.05 34.06
CA ILE A 571 -30.49 -0.95 33.23
C ILE A 571 -31.20 -1.08 31.86
N VAL A 572 -32.52 -1.22 31.85
CA VAL A 572 -33.32 -1.31 30.60
C VAL A 572 -33.16 -0.05 29.74
N ASN A 573 -33.15 1.14 30.35
CA ASN A 573 -32.94 2.39 29.61
C ASN A 573 -31.53 2.49 29.01
N GLN A 574 -30.50 2.02 29.70
CA GLN A 574 -29.14 1.93 29.16
C GLN A 574 -29.07 0.96 27.97
N MET A 575 -29.71 -0.20 28.07
CA MET A 575 -29.80 -1.14 26.97
C MET A 575 -30.50 -0.55 25.75
N ARG A 576 -31.61 0.18 25.97
CA ARG A 576 -32.32 0.87 24.89
C ARG A 576 -31.47 1.94 24.22
N GLN A 577 -30.69 2.70 24.98
CA GLN A 577 -29.74 3.67 24.44
C GLN A 577 -28.63 3.01 23.63
N LYS A 578 -28.03 1.94 24.13
CA LYS A 578 -27.00 1.17 23.40
C LYS A 578 -27.54 0.60 22.08
N ALA A 579 -28.77 0.06 22.10
CA ALA A 579 -29.42 -0.44 20.90
C ALA A 579 -29.75 0.69 19.90
N ALA A 580 -30.26 1.81 20.38
CA ALA A 580 -30.60 2.97 19.56
C ALA A 580 -29.37 3.61 18.88
N MET A 581 -28.21 3.63 19.56
CA MET A 581 -26.94 4.09 18.96
C MET A 581 -26.50 3.23 17.79
N GLN A 582 -26.95 1.97 17.73
CA GLN A 582 -26.67 1.04 16.64
C GLN A 582 -27.85 0.89 15.67
N GLY A 583 -28.86 1.74 15.77
CA GLY A 583 -30.04 1.70 14.89
C GLY A 583 -30.96 0.51 15.13
N LEU A 584 -30.87 -0.14 16.31
CA LEU A 584 -31.66 -1.34 16.67
C LEU A 584 -32.72 -0.98 17.71
N SER A 585 -33.88 -1.64 17.62
CA SER A 585 -34.88 -1.65 18.69
C SER A 585 -34.88 -3.01 19.37
N LEU A 586 -34.40 -3.08 20.60
CA LEU A 586 -34.24 -4.34 21.34
C LEU A 586 -35.40 -4.58 22.32
N ILE A 587 -35.84 -3.55 23.02
CA ILE A 587 -36.84 -3.59 24.07
C ILE A 587 -37.73 -2.34 23.99
N GLU A 588 -39.05 -2.51 23.95
CA GLU A 588 -40.02 -1.43 24.03
C GLU A 588 -40.75 -1.41 25.38
N LYS A 589 -41.03 -0.24 25.86
CA LYS A 589 -41.92 -0.02 27.00
C LYS A 589 -43.35 0.03 26.48
N LYS A 590 -44.21 -0.91 26.91
CA LYS A 590 -45.60 -1.02 26.43
C LYS A 590 -46.62 -0.35 27.36
N GLY A 591 -46.25 -0.03 28.59
CA GLY A 591 -47.16 0.64 29.54
C GLY A 591 -46.70 0.50 30.99
N VAL A 592 -47.58 0.84 31.91
CA VAL A 592 -47.39 0.64 33.35
C VAL A 592 -48.56 -0.18 33.84
N GLY A 593 -48.25 -1.40 34.37
CA GLY A 593 -49.22 -2.29 35.00
C GLY A 593 -49.18 -2.21 36.50
N GLU A 594 -49.93 -3.11 37.19
CA GLU A 594 -49.96 -3.18 38.66
C GLU A 594 -48.58 -3.50 39.27
N ASP A 595 -47.72 -4.24 38.53
CA ASP A 595 -46.36 -4.62 38.92
C ASP A 595 -45.24 -3.70 38.34
N GLY A 596 -45.55 -2.46 38.01
CA GLY A 596 -44.62 -1.47 37.46
C GLY A 596 -44.60 -1.43 35.95
N GLU A 597 -43.50 -0.95 35.37
CA GLU A 597 -43.34 -0.81 33.91
C GLU A 597 -43.30 -2.19 33.21
N VAL A 598 -44.00 -2.30 32.09
CA VAL A 598 -44.03 -3.52 31.27
C VAL A 598 -43.16 -3.34 30.03
N TYR A 599 -42.24 -4.26 29.83
CA TYR A 599 -41.29 -4.28 28.74
C TYR A 599 -41.54 -5.46 27.79
N GLU A 600 -41.44 -5.23 26.51
CA GLU A 600 -41.58 -6.24 25.44
C GLU A 600 -40.30 -6.34 24.59
N TYR A 601 -39.93 -7.56 24.25
CA TYR A 601 -38.83 -7.85 23.36
C TYR A 601 -39.25 -7.60 21.91
N THR A 602 -38.55 -6.66 21.22
CA THR A 602 -38.91 -6.19 19.87
C THR A 602 -37.81 -6.37 18.85
N ALA A 603 -36.75 -7.14 19.15
CA ALA A 603 -35.58 -7.24 18.27
C ALA A 603 -35.98 -7.33 16.78
N THR A 604 -35.81 -6.23 16.06
CA THR A 604 -35.95 -6.09 14.62
C THR A 604 -34.70 -5.44 14.06
#